data_b50a6ae9cf9d90516fdf07fe31cc994c
#
_entry.id   b50a6ae9cf9d90516fdf07fe31cc994c
#
_cell.length_a   1.000
_cell.length_b   1.000
_cell.length_c   1.000
_cell.angle_alpha   90.00
_cell.angle_beta   90.00
_cell.angle_gamma   90.00
#
_symmetry.space_group_name_H-M   'P 1'
#
loop_
_entity.id
_entity.type
_entity.pdbx_description
1 polymer ?
#
loop_
_entity_poly.entity_id
_entity_poly.type
_entity_poly.pdbx_seq_one_letter_code
_entity_poly.pdbx_strand_id
1 'polypeptide(L)'
;RAVAVVTDEKRLGETLSLLNKEPVFIITDSQVFKEVAAIVPKHLKLTSFSVLMARHKGILPALTTGINAVKRLADGDTVLIAEGCTHHRQCEDIGTVKIPRWLKTFTKKDIHIETSSGMTFPQDLSSYSLVIHCGGCMLNEKEMKYRAKEAKRQLRPIVNYGILIAYMNGILERSAEAVPELAFLKEKL
;
A
#
# COMPACT_ATOMS: atom_id res chain seq x y z
N ARG A 1 -2.46 -26.18 -11.86
CA ARG A 1 -2.88 -25.93 -10.46
C ARG A 1 -1.76 -25.18 -9.76
N ALA A 2 -2.08 -24.11 -9.02
CA ALA A 2 -1.14 -23.40 -8.17
C ALA A 2 -1.11 -24.09 -6.79
N VAL A 3 0.09 -24.19 -6.18
CA VAL A 3 0.27 -24.60 -4.79
C VAL A 3 0.63 -23.34 -4.01
N ALA A 4 0.01 -23.14 -2.87
CA ALA A 4 0.34 -22.07 -1.94
C ALA A 4 0.95 -22.67 -0.66
N VAL A 5 2.05 -22.10 -0.20
CA VAL A 5 2.65 -22.39 1.10
C VAL A 5 2.45 -21.16 1.97
N VAL A 6 1.91 -21.33 3.17
CA VAL A 6 1.67 -20.25 4.13
C VAL A 6 2.67 -20.37 5.27
N THR A 7 3.33 -19.27 5.59
CA THR A 7 4.31 -19.19 6.69
C THR A 7 4.27 -17.80 7.33
N ASP A 8 4.94 -17.61 8.44
CA ASP A 8 5.15 -16.30 9.05
C ASP A 8 6.55 -15.74 8.70
N GLU A 9 6.77 -14.45 8.97
CA GLU A 9 8.03 -13.79 8.65
C GLU A 9 9.24 -14.37 9.38
N LYS A 10 9.04 -14.95 10.57
CA LYS A 10 10.13 -15.52 11.39
C LYS A 10 10.63 -16.86 10.83
N ARG A 11 9.72 -17.65 10.26
CA ARG A 11 10.02 -18.96 9.67
C ARG A 11 10.21 -18.91 8.15
N LEU A 12 10.08 -17.73 7.53
CA LEU A 12 10.15 -17.60 6.07
C LEU A 12 11.45 -18.12 5.49
N GLY A 13 12.61 -17.80 6.12
CA GLY A 13 13.91 -18.28 5.66
C GLY A 13 14.03 -19.79 5.68
N GLU A 14 13.60 -20.43 6.76
CA GLU A 14 13.55 -21.90 6.88
C GLU A 14 12.58 -22.47 5.84
N THR A 15 11.37 -21.91 5.73
CA THR A 15 10.38 -22.37 4.75
C THR A 15 10.94 -22.35 3.33
N LEU A 16 11.61 -21.27 2.93
CA LEU A 16 12.23 -21.18 1.60
C LEU A 16 13.27 -22.24 1.36
N SER A 17 14.08 -22.58 2.38
CA SER A 17 15.11 -23.63 2.28
C SER A 17 14.56 -25.05 2.14
N LEU A 18 13.34 -25.28 2.61
CA LEU A 18 12.66 -26.58 2.54
C LEU A 18 11.92 -26.82 1.22
N LEU A 19 11.77 -25.78 0.38
CA LEU A 19 11.08 -25.93 -0.90
C LEU A 19 11.97 -26.62 -1.93
N ASN A 20 11.47 -27.68 -2.55
CA ASN A 20 12.15 -28.38 -3.66
C ASN A 20 12.25 -27.54 -4.95
N LYS A 21 11.44 -26.48 -5.06
CA LYS A 21 11.42 -25.53 -6.20
C LYS A 21 11.21 -24.12 -5.66
N GLU A 22 11.88 -23.18 -6.27
CA GLU A 22 11.68 -21.77 -5.94
C GLU A 22 10.24 -21.34 -6.18
N PRO A 23 9.67 -20.51 -5.28
CA PRO A 23 8.35 -19.95 -5.48
C PRO A 23 8.36 -18.95 -6.64
N VAL A 24 7.33 -19.01 -7.48
CA VAL A 24 7.14 -18.04 -8.58
C VAL A 24 6.84 -16.65 -8.04
N PHE A 25 6.26 -16.58 -6.83
CA PHE A 25 5.76 -15.35 -6.25
C PHE A 25 5.75 -15.44 -4.73
N ILE A 26 6.18 -14.37 -4.07
CA ILE A 26 6.07 -14.22 -2.62
C ILE A 26 5.14 -13.04 -2.34
N ILE A 27 4.13 -13.28 -1.50
CA ILE A 27 3.13 -12.28 -1.13
C ILE A 27 3.18 -12.13 0.38
N THR A 28 3.30 -10.89 0.85
CA THR A 28 3.38 -10.59 2.28
C THR A 28 2.34 -9.56 2.71
N ASP A 29 2.13 -9.44 4.01
CA ASP A 29 1.47 -8.26 4.57
C ASP A 29 2.37 -7.03 4.41
N SER A 30 1.75 -5.88 4.13
CA SER A 30 2.49 -4.63 3.92
C SER A 30 3.24 -4.16 5.18
N GLN A 31 2.78 -4.54 6.37
CA GLN A 31 3.38 -4.13 7.64
C GLN A 31 4.77 -4.73 7.87
N VAL A 32 4.99 -5.96 7.40
CA VAL A 32 6.27 -6.70 7.52
C VAL A 32 7.06 -6.73 6.22
N PHE A 33 6.71 -5.84 5.28
CA PHE A 33 7.30 -5.86 3.93
C PHE A 33 8.82 -5.64 3.97
N LYS A 34 9.31 -4.76 4.85
CA LYS A 34 10.74 -4.47 5.01
C LYS A 34 11.51 -5.70 5.51
N GLU A 35 11.00 -6.35 6.54
CA GLU A 35 11.56 -7.56 7.15
C GLU A 35 11.60 -8.70 6.15
N VAL A 36 10.49 -8.95 5.46
CA VAL A 36 10.38 -9.97 4.42
C VAL A 36 11.32 -9.68 3.25
N ALA A 37 11.43 -8.42 2.82
CA ALA A 37 12.32 -8.04 1.73
C ALA A 37 13.80 -8.25 2.06
N ALA A 38 14.19 -8.21 3.34
CA ALA A 38 15.55 -8.51 3.78
C ALA A 38 15.88 -10.01 3.75
N ILE A 39 14.87 -10.87 3.96
CA ILE A 39 15.03 -12.34 3.98
C ILE A 39 14.97 -12.92 2.55
N VAL A 40 14.03 -12.44 1.74
CA VAL A 40 13.75 -13.00 0.40
C VAL A 40 14.86 -12.64 -0.58
N PRO A 41 15.48 -13.63 -1.27
CA PRO A 41 16.47 -13.39 -2.32
C PRO A 41 15.97 -12.39 -3.38
N LYS A 42 16.87 -11.52 -3.87
CA LYS A 42 16.48 -10.41 -4.77
C LYS A 42 15.88 -10.87 -6.10
N HIS A 43 16.25 -12.04 -6.58
CA HIS A 43 15.72 -12.58 -7.84
C HIS A 43 14.29 -13.12 -7.73
N LEU A 44 13.80 -13.37 -6.52
CA LEU A 44 12.42 -13.82 -6.30
C LEU A 44 11.46 -12.62 -6.28
N LYS A 45 10.35 -12.76 -6.99
CA LYS A 45 9.30 -11.75 -7.08
C LYS A 45 8.59 -11.59 -5.74
N LEU A 46 8.55 -10.38 -5.23
CA LEU A 46 7.95 -10.05 -3.94
C LEU A 46 6.97 -8.89 -4.08
N THR A 47 5.77 -9.05 -3.54
CA THR A 47 4.76 -7.98 -3.47
C THR A 47 3.91 -8.11 -2.21
N SER A 48 2.97 -7.20 -2.01
CA SER A 48 2.06 -7.25 -0.87
C SER A 48 0.61 -7.52 -1.25
N PHE A 49 -0.15 -8.05 -0.30
CA PHE A 49 -1.61 -8.26 -0.46
C PHE A 49 -2.34 -6.99 -0.85
N SER A 50 -1.98 -5.86 -0.26
CA SER A 50 -2.59 -4.57 -0.54
C SER A 50 -2.45 -4.17 -2.02
N VAL A 51 -1.28 -4.41 -2.62
CA VAL A 51 -1.02 -4.18 -4.05
C VAL A 51 -1.83 -5.14 -4.92
N LEU A 52 -1.85 -6.43 -4.59
CA LEU A 52 -2.61 -7.42 -5.34
C LEU A 52 -4.12 -7.20 -5.29
N MET A 53 -4.65 -6.78 -4.14
CA MET A 53 -6.07 -6.43 -4.03
C MET A 53 -6.45 -5.23 -4.90
N ALA A 54 -5.61 -4.20 -4.92
CA ALA A 54 -5.81 -3.06 -5.82
C ALA A 54 -5.74 -3.46 -7.30
N ARG A 55 -4.84 -4.37 -7.65
CA ARG A 55 -4.74 -4.97 -8.99
C ARG A 55 -6.01 -5.75 -9.34
N HIS A 56 -6.44 -6.65 -8.48
CA HIS A 56 -7.65 -7.45 -8.66
C HIS A 56 -8.89 -6.59 -8.92
N LYS A 57 -9.00 -5.44 -8.24
CA LYS A 57 -10.09 -4.48 -8.40
C LYS A 57 -9.90 -3.50 -9.57
N GLY A 58 -8.85 -3.65 -10.38
CA GLY A 58 -8.60 -2.86 -11.57
C GLY A 58 -8.30 -1.37 -11.33
N ILE A 59 -7.85 -1.00 -10.11
CA ILE A 59 -7.61 0.39 -9.72
C ILE A 59 -6.15 0.69 -9.43
N LEU A 60 -5.25 -0.29 -9.54
CA LEU A 60 -3.86 -0.16 -9.16
C LEU A 60 -3.15 1.05 -9.79
N PRO A 61 -3.27 1.34 -11.11
CA PRO A 61 -2.62 2.50 -11.70
C PRO A 61 -3.09 3.83 -11.10
N ALA A 62 -4.37 3.95 -10.75
CA ALA A 62 -4.90 5.16 -10.11
C ALA A 62 -4.30 5.36 -8.72
N LEU A 63 -4.08 4.27 -7.97
CA LEU A 63 -3.54 4.29 -6.62
C LEU A 63 -2.01 4.50 -6.53
N THR A 64 -1.37 4.88 -7.62
CA THR A 64 0.06 5.24 -7.65
C THR A 64 0.30 6.74 -7.76
N THR A 65 -0.73 7.51 -8.05
CA THR A 65 -0.60 8.95 -8.31
C THR A 65 -0.10 9.73 -7.08
N GLY A 66 -0.35 9.20 -5.89
CA GLY A 66 0.07 9.80 -4.64
C GLY A 66 1.55 9.71 -4.31
N ILE A 67 2.34 8.85 -5.00
CA ILE A 67 3.77 8.67 -4.66
C ILE A 67 4.54 9.99 -4.74
N ASN A 68 4.37 10.72 -5.84
CA ASN A 68 5.02 12.01 -6.02
C ASN A 68 4.48 13.09 -5.08
N ALA A 69 3.23 12.96 -4.62
CA ALA A 69 2.67 13.88 -3.65
C ALA A 69 3.30 13.73 -2.27
N VAL A 70 3.69 12.51 -1.87
CA VAL A 70 4.40 12.26 -0.61
C VAL A 70 5.67 13.10 -0.50
N LYS A 71 6.43 13.23 -1.61
CA LYS A 71 7.66 14.06 -1.65
C LYS A 71 7.38 15.57 -1.48
N ARG A 72 6.17 16.02 -1.79
CA ARG A 72 5.77 17.43 -1.81
C ARG A 72 4.95 17.86 -0.59
N LEU A 73 4.68 16.95 0.34
CA LEU A 73 3.98 17.29 1.58
C LEU A 73 4.75 18.34 2.37
N ALA A 74 4.03 19.33 2.86
CA ALA A 74 4.53 20.46 3.64
C ALA A 74 3.94 20.46 5.07
N ASP A 75 4.53 21.26 5.94
CA ASP A 75 3.96 21.46 7.28
C ASP A 75 2.58 22.10 7.17
N GLY A 76 1.61 21.58 7.92
CA GLY A 76 0.21 21.99 7.89
C GLY A 76 -0.65 21.27 6.84
N ASP A 77 -0.07 20.48 5.95
CA ASP A 77 -0.87 19.67 5.01
C ASP A 77 -1.76 18.66 5.72
N THR A 78 -2.96 18.46 5.19
CA THR A 78 -3.89 17.44 5.68
C THR A 78 -3.88 16.22 4.76
N VAL A 79 -3.71 15.05 5.36
CA VAL A 79 -3.69 13.75 4.67
C VAL A 79 -4.86 12.91 5.15
N LEU A 80 -5.67 12.42 4.21
CA LEU A 80 -6.76 11.48 4.48
C LEU A 80 -6.23 10.04 4.45
N ILE A 81 -6.44 9.29 5.53
CA ILE A 81 -6.28 7.84 5.53
C ILE A 81 -7.66 7.19 5.41
N ALA A 82 -7.92 6.56 4.27
CA ALA A 82 -9.20 5.96 3.94
C ALA A 82 -9.15 4.43 4.06
N GLU A 83 -9.89 3.90 5.02
CA GLU A 83 -10.00 2.46 5.26
C GLU A 83 -11.32 1.91 4.70
N GLY A 84 -11.26 0.72 4.13
CA GLY A 84 -12.44 0.06 3.54
C GLY A 84 -13.26 -0.76 4.52
N CYS A 85 -12.87 -0.86 5.76
CA CYS A 85 -13.53 -1.69 6.77
C CYS A 85 -13.66 -0.98 8.10
N THR A 86 -14.57 -1.49 8.92
CA THR A 86 -14.82 -1.02 10.29
C THR A 86 -14.44 -2.12 11.29
N HIS A 87 -13.42 -2.92 10.97
CA HIS A 87 -12.97 -3.99 11.85
C HIS A 87 -12.46 -3.45 13.19
N HIS A 88 -12.45 -4.31 14.21
CA HIS A 88 -11.93 -3.94 15.51
C HIS A 88 -10.45 -3.56 15.40
N ARG A 89 -10.11 -2.31 15.74
CA ARG A 89 -8.75 -1.79 15.70
C ARG A 89 -7.94 -2.35 16.87
N GLN A 90 -6.77 -2.89 16.55
CA GLN A 90 -5.81 -3.31 17.56
C GLN A 90 -4.94 -2.11 18.00
N CYS A 91 -4.26 -2.24 19.12
CA CYS A 91 -3.44 -1.17 19.72
C CYS A 91 -2.36 -0.60 18.78
N GLU A 92 -1.90 -1.36 17.78
CA GLU A 92 -0.95 -0.93 16.76
C GLU A 92 -1.54 -1.01 15.34
N ASP A 93 -2.72 -0.43 15.17
CA ASP A 93 -3.40 -0.41 13.88
C ASP A 93 -2.57 0.27 12.80
N ILE A 94 -2.58 -0.34 11.60
CA ILE A 94 -1.74 0.12 10.47
C ILE A 94 -2.14 1.52 9.99
N GLY A 95 -3.44 1.79 9.86
CA GLY A 95 -3.93 3.04 9.30
C GLY A 95 -3.89 4.20 10.28
N THR A 96 -4.28 3.96 11.53
CA THR A 96 -4.44 5.04 12.51
C THR A 96 -3.20 5.31 13.36
N VAL A 97 -2.26 4.34 13.42
CA VAL A 97 -1.05 4.46 14.25
C VAL A 97 0.23 4.37 13.41
N LYS A 98 0.43 3.27 12.68
CA LYS A 98 1.71 3.01 12.03
C LYS A 98 1.98 3.94 10.84
N ILE A 99 1.04 4.06 9.92
CA ILE A 99 1.20 4.92 8.73
C ILE A 99 1.40 6.39 9.12
N PRO A 100 0.61 7.00 10.02
CA PRO A 100 0.87 8.36 10.50
C PRO A 100 2.30 8.54 11.03
N ARG A 101 2.75 7.63 11.89
CA ARG A 101 4.10 7.66 12.46
C ARG A 101 5.18 7.53 11.39
N TRP A 102 5.04 6.58 10.47
CA TRP A 102 6.01 6.37 9.39
C TRP A 102 6.04 7.54 8.41
N LEU A 103 4.88 8.11 8.07
CA LEU A 103 4.78 9.25 7.17
C LEU A 103 5.47 10.49 7.76
N LYS A 104 5.22 10.81 9.03
CA LYS A 104 5.89 11.91 9.74
C LYS A 104 7.40 11.68 9.82
N THR A 105 7.84 10.46 10.12
CA THR A 105 9.27 10.11 10.16
C THR A 105 9.93 10.24 8.80
N PHE A 106 9.25 9.82 7.73
CA PHE A 106 9.77 9.85 6.37
C PHE A 106 9.84 11.28 5.80
N THR A 107 8.78 12.05 5.94
CA THR A 107 8.67 13.41 5.41
C THR A 107 9.37 14.44 6.28
N LYS A 108 9.51 14.18 7.58
CA LYS A 108 9.95 15.12 8.63
C LYS A 108 9.08 16.39 8.69
N LYS A 109 7.79 16.24 8.39
CA LYS A 109 6.81 17.33 8.35
C LYS A 109 5.77 17.16 9.42
N ASP A 110 5.23 18.27 9.91
CA ASP A 110 4.05 18.27 10.76
C ASP A 110 2.79 18.25 9.91
N ILE A 111 2.23 17.04 9.80
CA ILE A 111 1.11 16.72 8.91
C ILE A 111 -0.11 16.41 9.76
N HIS A 112 -1.25 17.02 9.42
CA HIS A 112 -2.54 16.64 9.97
C HIS A 112 -3.06 15.36 9.34
N ILE A 113 -3.53 14.42 10.16
CA ILE A 113 -4.06 13.15 9.69
C ILE A 113 -5.55 13.06 10.04
N GLU A 114 -6.35 12.89 9.01
CA GLU A 114 -7.75 12.53 9.15
C GLU A 114 -8.00 11.10 8.69
N THR A 115 -8.99 10.43 9.28
CA THR A 115 -9.30 9.04 8.96
C THR A 115 -10.77 8.89 8.58
N SER A 116 -11.03 8.05 7.57
CA SER A 116 -12.37 7.57 7.26
C SER A 116 -12.38 6.04 7.20
N SER A 117 -13.50 5.41 7.55
CA SER A 117 -13.60 3.95 7.58
C SER A 117 -14.93 3.45 7.01
N GLY A 118 -14.93 2.21 6.51
CA GLY A 118 -16.10 1.60 5.90
C GLY A 118 -16.61 2.39 4.69
N MET A 119 -17.86 2.79 4.72
CA MET A 119 -18.51 3.54 3.62
C MET A 119 -18.43 5.07 3.76
N THR A 120 -17.78 5.58 4.80
CA THR A 120 -17.71 7.03 5.09
C THR A 120 -16.60 7.76 4.32
N PHE A 121 -16.42 7.44 3.04
CA PHE A 121 -15.46 8.17 2.20
C PHE A 121 -15.98 9.60 1.93
N PRO A 122 -15.17 10.67 2.19
CA PRO A 122 -15.61 12.04 1.99
C PRO A 122 -15.98 12.34 0.54
N GLN A 123 -17.06 13.09 0.34
CA GLN A 123 -17.47 13.56 -0.98
C GLN A 123 -16.60 14.73 -1.47
N ASP A 124 -16.17 15.58 -0.56
CA ASP A 124 -15.24 16.67 -0.84
C ASP A 124 -13.84 16.29 -0.34
N LEU A 125 -12.89 16.25 -1.26
CA LEU A 125 -11.49 15.97 -1.00
C LEU A 125 -10.61 17.21 -1.11
N SER A 126 -11.17 18.40 -1.28
CA SER A 126 -10.43 19.62 -1.58
C SER A 126 -9.42 20.02 -0.51
N SER A 127 -9.70 19.70 0.75
CA SER A 127 -8.82 19.96 1.91
C SER A 127 -7.62 19.03 2.01
N TYR A 128 -7.60 17.90 1.27
CA TYR A 128 -6.54 16.92 1.41
C TYR A 128 -5.44 17.09 0.37
N SER A 129 -4.20 17.14 0.82
CA SER A 129 -3.01 17.13 -0.05
C SER A 129 -2.67 15.74 -0.57
N LEU A 130 -3.12 14.70 0.13
CA LEU A 130 -2.92 13.29 -0.23
C LEU A 130 -4.03 12.42 0.37
N VAL A 131 -4.49 11.44 -0.40
CA VAL A 131 -5.34 10.34 0.08
C VAL A 131 -4.53 9.04 0.14
N ILE A 132 -4.47 8.42 1.31
CA ILE A 132 -3.83 7.11 1.52
C ILE A 132 -4.94 6.09 1.72
N HIS A 133 -5.11 5.16 0.77
CA HIS A 133 -6.18 4.16 0.79
C HIS A 133 -5.65 2.77 1.16
N CYS A 134 -6.36 2.05 2.02
CA CYS A 134 -6.04 0.65 2.32
C CYS A 134 -6.21 -0.27 1.09
N GLY A 135 -5.89 -1.56 1.21
CA GLY A 135 -6.08 -2.55 0.14
C GLY A 135 -7.54 -2.74 -0.29
N GLY A 136 -8.49 -2.26 0.50
CA GLY A 136 -9.92 -2.33 0.20
C GLY A 136 -10.46 -3.77 0.11
N CYS A 137 -9.92 -4.71 0.89
CA CYS A 137 -10.31 -6.13 0.84
C CYS A 137 -11.80 -6.34 1.08
N MET A 138 -12.42 -5.55 1.96
CA MET A 138 -13.85 -5.62 2.31
C MET A 138 -14.74 -4.76 1.40
N LEU A 139 -14.18 -3.88 0.59
CA LEU A 139 -14.93 -3.08 -0.37
C LEU A 139 -15.11 -3.84 -1.68
N ASN A 140 -16.27 -3.69 -2.30
CA ASN A 140 -16.48 -4.21 -3.65
C ASN A 140 -15.73 -3.37 -4.70
N GLU A 141 -15.61 -3.91 -5.90
CA GLU A 141 -14.88 -3.25 -7.01
C GLU A 141 -15.51 -1.91 -7.39
N LYS A 142 -16.84 -1.82 -7.37
CA LYS A 142 -17.59 -0.60 -7.73
C LYS A 142 -17.25 0.56 -6.81
N GLU A 143 -17.23 0.30 -5.50
CA GLU A 143 -16.86 1.30 -4.48
C GLU A 143 -15.40 1.73 -4.63
N MET A 144 -14.49 0.79 -4.84
CA MET A 144 -13.08 1.12 -5.04
C MET A 144 -12.84 1.96 -6.30
N LYS A 145 -13.53 1.64 -7.40
CA LYS A 145 -13.49 2.44 -8.63
C LYS A 145 -14.08 3.84 -8.42
N TYR A 146 -15.16 3.95 -7.65
CA TYR A 146 -15.78 5.22 -7.29
C TYR A 146 -14.77 6.13 -6.55
N ARG A 147 -14.13 5.64 -5.48
CA ARG A 147 -13.14 6.41 -4.70
C ARG A 147 -11.95 6.87 -5.55
N ALA A 148 -11.42 5.99 -6.38
CA ALA A 148 -10.32 6.32 -7.29
C ALA A 148 -10.76 7.37 -8.33
N LYS A 149 -11.98 7.27 -8.86
CA LYS A 149 -12.56 8.24 -9.80
C LYS A 149 -12.79 9.60 -9.15
N GLU A 150 -13.30 9.63 -7.91
CA GLU A 150 -13.52 10.87 -7.17
C GLU A 150 -12.20 11.59 -6.85
N ALA A 151 -11.18 10.87 -6.39
CA ALA A 151 -9.85 11.44 -6.19
C ALA A 151 -9.30 12.05 -7.50
N LYS A 152 -9.43 11.34 -8.62
CA LYS A 152 -9.02 11.84 -9.95
C LYS A 152 -9.83 13.07 -10.39
N ARG A 153 -11.16 13.05 -10.23
CA ARG A 153 -12.06 14.16 -10.60
C ARG A 153 -11.71 15.44 -9.87
N GLN A 154 -11.35 15.31 -8.59
CA GLN A 154 -10.99 16.44 -7.74
C GLN A 154 -9.48 16.75 -7.77
N LEU A 155 -8.72 16.12 -8.68
CA LEU A 155 -7.28 16.31 -8.82
C LEU A 155 -6.50 16.04 -7.52
N ARG A 156 -6.99 15.09 -6.69
CA ARG A 156 -6.33 14.70 -5.46
C ARG A 156 -5.49 13.45 -5.68
N PRO A 157 -4.20 13.51 -5.35
CA PRO A 157 -3.34 12.35 -5.44
C PRO A 157 -3.80 11.27 -4.46
N ILE A 158 -3.79 10.02 -4.91
CA ILE A 158 -4.17 8.87 -4.09
C ILE A 158 -3.11 7.79 -4.17
N VAL A 159 -2.80 7.16 -3.06
CA VAL A 159 -1.81 6.08 -2.96
C VAL A 159 -2.37 4.92 -2.13
N ASN A 160 -1.96 3.70 -2.49
CA ASN A 160 -2.29 2.48 -1.75
C ASN A 160 -1.31 2.25 -0.59
N TYR A 161 -1.77 1.65 0.53
CA TYR A 161 -0.92 1.30 1.69
C TYR A 161 0.35 0.55 1.28
N GLY A 162 0.19 -0.52 0.50
CA GLY A 162 1.34 -1.34 0.10
C GLY A 162 2.35 -0.58 -0.76
N ILE A 163 1.87 0.26 -1.68
CA ILE A 163 2.72 1.10 -2.52
C ILE A 163 3.43 2.17 -1.69
N LEU A 164 2.73 2.84 -0.79
CA LEU A 164 3.30 3.84 0.09
C LEU A 164 4.38 3.25 1.00
N ILE A 165 4.08 2.11 1.65
CA ILE A 165 5.02 1.44 2.55
C ILE A 165 6.25 0.94 1.77
N ALA A 166 6.05 0.36 0.59
CA ALA A 166 7.15 -0.06 -0.28
C ALA A 166 8.03 1.13 -0.70
N TYR A 167 7.42 2.27 -1.02
CA TYR A 167 8.12 3.50 -1.36
C TYR A 167 8.94 4.04 -0.18
N MET A 168 8.35 4.19 1.00
CA MET A 168 9.04 4.71 2.18
C MET A 168 10.21 3.82 2.63
N ASN A 169 10.14 2.52 2.34
CA ASN A 169 11.20 1.55 2.67
C ASN A 169 12.22 1.31 1.53
N GLY A 170 12.11 2.01 0.38
CA GLY A 170 13.04 1.85 -0.75
C GLY A 170 12.93 0.53 -1.50
N ILE A 171 11.79 -0.17 -1.40
CA ILE A 171 11.54 -1.48 -2.03
C ILE A 171 10.45 -1.43 -3.10
N LEU A 172 10.05 -0.23 -3.52
CA LEU A 172 8.97 -0.06 -4.49
C LEU A 172 9.30 -0.66 -5.86
N GLU A 173 10.54 -0.51 -6.34
CA GLU A 173 11.00 -1.09 -7.62
C GLU A 173 10.81 -2.61 -7.62
N ARG A 174 11.24 -3.28 -6.54
CA ARG A 174 11.08 -4.72 -6.38
C ARG A 174 9.60 -5.14 -6.39
N SER A 175 8.75 -4.37 -5.73
CA SER A 175 7.30 -4.61 -5.75
C SER A 175 6.71 -4.40 -7.16
N ALA A 176 7.23 -3.44 -7.91
CA ALA A 176 6.82 -3.17 -9.29
C ALA A 176 7.23 -4.27 -10.27
N GLU A 177 8.39 -4.92 -10.05
CA GLU A 177 8.83 -6.08 -10.86
C GLU A 177 7.88 -7.27 -10.77
N ALA A 178 7.26 -7.42 -9.61
CA ALA A 178 6.30 -8.47 -9.37
C ALA A 178 4.95 -8.23 -10.05
N VAL A 179 4.63 -6.96 -10.41
CA VAL A 179 3.32 -6.55 -10.92
C VAL A 179 3.51 -5.69 -12.17
N PRO A 180 3.29 -6.26 -13.39
CA PRO A 180 3.58 -5.58 -14.65
C PRO A 180 2.92 -4.21 -14.80
N GLU A 181 1.73 -4.03 -14.24
CA GLU A 181 1.00 -2.75 -14.25
C GLU A 181 1.71 -1.63 -13.49
N LEU A 182 2.73 -1.94 -12.69
CA LEU A 182 3.56 -0.97 -11.98
C LEU A 182 4.91 -0.68 -12.67
N ALA A 183 5.17 -1.30 -13.83
CA ALA A 183 6.47 -1.17 -14.52
C ALA A 183 6.83 0.30 -14.83
N PHE A 184 5.83 1.16 -15.10
CA PHE A 184 6.03 2.59 -15.33
C PHE A 184 6.60 3.34 -14.12
N LEU A 185 6.50 2.78 -12.92
CA LEU A 185 7.07 3.41 -11.71
C LEU A 185 8.60 3.38 -11.71
N LYS A 186 9.22 2.43 -12.42
CA LYS A 186 10.69 2.38 -12.56
C LYS A 186 11.26 3.61 -13.26
N GLU A 187 10.49 4.23 -14.16
CA GLU A 187 10.92 5.41 -14.92
C GLU A 187 10.68 6.73 -14.16
N LYS A 188 9.95 6.69 -13.04
CA LYS A 188 9.51 7.88 -12.29
C LYS A 188 10.13 8.01 -10.88
N LEU A 189 10.91 7.02 -10.47
CA LEU A 189 11.60 6.98 -9.17
C LEU A 189 13.03 7.50 -9.28
#